data_39544bfa892bf60a63f4c62038f4c37f
#
_entry.id   39544bfa892bf60a63f4c62038f4c37f
#
_cell.length_a   1.000
_cell.length_b   1.000
_cell.length_c   1.000
_cell.angle_alpha   90.00
_cell.angle_beta   90.00
_cell.angle_gamma   90.00
#
_symmetry.space_group_name_H-M   'P 1'
#
loop_
_entity.id
_entity.type
_entity.pdbx_description
1 polymer ?
#
loop_
_entity_poly.entity_id
_entity_poly.type
_entity_poly.pdbx_seq_one_letter_code
_entity_poly.pdbx_strand_id
1 'polypeptide(L)'
;MKRKNLFWYQLSVLCLTSALLVTACTPAPKELTPIALQLQWVVQSQFAGYFAAVDQGFYNDEGLEVTIKEGAVDIVPQQVLASGQADFAVSWVPKALVSREEGAAIVNIAQVFQRSGTLEVSWKDSNITRPEDWKGKTVGTWGWGNEFELLAAIRKAGLDPDADLTILQQPFDMSLLLNREVDAAQAMTYNEYAQVLEAENPDTGQLYQPEDLTVINFNDVGTAMLQDAVWAREDW
;
A
#
# COMPACT_ATOMS: atom_id res chain seq x y z
N MET A 1 -14.50 -25.61 75.82
CA MET A 1 -13.42 -25.37 74.82
C MET A 1 -13.62 -25.99 73.42
N LYS A 2 -14.55 -26.91 73.16
CA LYS A 2 -14.71 -27.62 71.88
C LYS A 2 -15.47 -26.85 70.75
N ARG A 3 -16.30 -25.83 71.07
CA ARG A 3 -17.11 -25.08 70.07
C ARG A 3 -16.34 -23.99 69.30
N LYS A 4 -15.28 -23.42 69.86
CA LYS A 4 -14.48 -22.41 69.22
C LYS A 4 -13.66 -22.96 68.05
N ASN A 5 -13.14 -24.17 68.15
CA ASN A 5 -12.32 -24.78 67.11
C ASN A 5 -13.15 -25.18 65.85
N LEU A 6 -14.42 -25.52 66.03
CA LEU A 6 -15.32 -25.93 64.95
C LEU A 6 -15.64 -24.69 64.05
N PHE A 7 -15.80 -23.51 64.64
CA PHE A 7 -16.06 -22.25 63.93
C PHE A 7 -14.84 -21.82 63.06
N TRP A 8 -13.64 -21.95 63.61
CA TRP A 8 -12.41 -21.64 62.84
C TRP A 8 -12.17 -22.66 61.72
N TYR A 9 -12.49 -23.92 61.88
CA TYR A 9 -12.42 -24.93 60.81
C TYR A 9 -13.42 -24.65 59.71
N GLN A 10 -14.65 -24.27 60.03
CA GLN A 10 -15.67 -23.92 59.05
C GLN A 10 -15.28 -22.63 58.28
N LEU A 11 -14.70 -21.62 58.94
CA LEU A 11 -14.23 -20.39 58.29
C LEU A 11 -13.04 -20.67 57.35
N SER A 12 -12.11 -21.54 57.77
CA SER A 12 -10.95 -21.92 56.94
C SER A 12 -11.36 -22.74 55.73
N VAL A 13 -12.34 -23.63 55.83
CA VAL A 13 -12.88 -24.39 54.69
C VAL A 13 -13.63 -23.46 53.72
N LEU A 14 -14.39 -22.48 54.21
CA LEU A 14 -15.10 -21.51 53.41
C LEU A 14 -14.15 -20.60 52.65
N CYS A 15 -13.04 -20.15 53.26
CA CYS A 15 -12.00 -19.36 52.61
C CYS A 15 -11.24 -20.17 51.53
N LEU A 16 -10.96 -21.47 51.79
CA LEU A 16 -10.29 -22.29 50.77
C LEU A 16 -11.20 -22.59 49.57
N THR A 17 -12.50 -22.80 49.78
CA THR A 17 -13.45 -23.03 48.68
C THR A 17 -13.69 -21.75 47.86
N SER A 18 -13.67 -20.56 48.49
CA SER A 18 -13.78 -19.26 47.81
C SER A 18 -12.53 -18.96 46.97
N ALA A 19 -11.33 -19.33 47.45
CA ALA A 19 -10.09 -19.14 46.69
C ALA A 19 -10.00 -20.04 45.45
N LEU A 20 -10.60 -21.24 45.49
CA LEU A 20 -10.66 -22.17 44.37
C LEU A 20 -11.66 -21.73 43.26
N LEU A 21 -12.69 -20.94 43.62
CA LEU A 21 -13.68 -20.45 42.64
C LEU A 21 -13.19 -19.24 41.85
N VAL A 22 -12.18 -18.49 42.33
CA VAL A 22 -11.63 -17.31 41.63
C VAL A 22 -10.64 -17.70 40.53
N THR A 23 -10.04 -18.88 40.60
CA THR A 23 -9.10 -19.35 39.57
C THR A 23 -9.76 -19.98 38.35
N ALA A 24 -11.10 -20.16 38.33
CA ALA A 24 -11.82 -20.84 37.27
C ALA A 24 -12.30 -19.91 36.12
N CYS A 25 -12.00 -18.60 36.17
CA CYS A 25 -12.44 -17.61 35.19
C CYS A 25 -11.28 -16.88 34.45
N THR A 26 -10.16 -17.56 34.26
CA THR A 26 -9.24 -17.06 33.20
C THR A 26 -9.85 -17.47 31.86
N PRO A 27 -10.21 -16.49 31.00
CA PRO A 27 -10.65 -16.84 29.66
C PRO A 27 -9.52 -17.63 28.99
N ALA A 28 -9.90 -18.72 28.31
CA ALA A 28 -8.94 -19.45 27.49
C ALA A 28 -8.25 -18.47 26.53
N PRO A 29 -6.94 -18.63 26.27
CA PRO A 29 -6.27 -17.82 25.28
C PRO A 29 -7.07 -17.86 23.98
N LYS A 30 -7.38 -16.69 23.41
CA LYS A 30 -8.06 -16.60 22.12
C LYS A 30 -7.12 -17.22 21.07
N GLU A 31 -7.56 -18.31 20.45
CA GLU A 31 -6.81 -18.89 19.34
C GLU A 31 -6.89 -17.91 18.18
N LEU A 32 -5.71 -17.45 17.71
CA LEU A 32 -5.61 -16.51 16.61
C LEU A 32 -5.55 -17.27 15.29
N THR A 33 -6.26 -16.77 14.28
CA THR A 33 -6.18 -17.29 12.92
C THR A 33 -4.98 -16.65 12.23
N PRO A 34 -3.98 -17.43 11.78
CA PRO A 34 -2.83 -16.88 11.04
C PRO A 34 -3.28 -16.37 9.67
N ILE A 35 -2.87 -15.16 9.32
CA ILE A 35 -3.19 -14.46 8.07
C ILE A 35 -1.92 -13.90 7.45
N ALA A 36 -1.73 -14.12 6.17
CA ALA A 36 -0.69 -13.51 5.36
C ALA A 36 -1.28 -12.38 4.51
N LEU A 37 -0.83 -11.14 4.72
CA LEU A 37 -1.18 -9.97 3.93
C LEU A 37 -0.01 -9.57 3.03
N GLN A 38 -0.16 -9.68 1.71
CA GLN A 38 0.82 -9.23 0.73
C GLN A 38 0.62 -7.74 0.43
N LEU A 39 1.64 -6.92 0.68
CA LEU A 39 1.64 -5.52 0.24
C LEU A 39 1.95 -5.41 -1.25
N GLN A 40 1.49 -4.30 -1.84
CA GLN A 40 1.71 -4.02 -3.26
C GLN A 40 3.14 -3.56 -3.56
N TRP A 41 3.81 -2.93 -2.60
CA TRP A 41 5.07 -2.21 -2.79
C TRP A 41 6.01 -2.40 -1.61
N VAL A 42 7.23 -1.87 -1.71
CA VAL A 42 8.15 -1.73 -0.59
C VAL A 42 7.50 -0.95 0.56
N VAL A 43 8.00 -1.11 1.76
CA VAL A 43 7.41 -0.46 2.95
C VAL A 43 7.51 1.05 2.82
N GLN A 44 6.37 1.71 2.76
CA GLN A 44 6.20 3.15 2.60
C GLN A 44 5.00 3.63 3.45
N SER A 45 4.79 4.95 3.50
CA SER A 45 3.80 5.61 4.35
C SER A 45 2.35 5.15 4.13
N GLN A 46 1.97 4.76 2.90
CA GLN A 46 0.62 4.27 2.59
C GLN A 46 0.26 2.98 3.35
N PHE A 47 1.25 2.23 3.78
CA PHE A 47 1.03 0.97 4.52
C PHE A 47 1.10 1.13 6.04
N ALA A 48 1.35 2.35 6.55
CA ALA A 48 1.52 2.61 7.99
C ALA A 48 0.34 2.09 8.83
N GLY A 49 -0.89 2.16 8.30
CA GLY A 49 -2.08 1.66 8.99
C GLY A 49 -2.07 0.16 9.24
N TYR A 50 -1.55 -0.63 8.31
CA TYR A 50 -1.44 -2.09 8.46
C TYR A 50 -0.40 -2.47 9.53
N PHE A 51 0.77 -1.80 9.53
CA PHE A 51 1.80 -2.00 10.54
C PHE A 51 1.34 -1.53 11.93
N ALA A 52 0.67 -0.39 12.00
CA ALA A 52 0.09 0.11 13.24
C ALA A 52 -0.95 -0.88 13.81
N ALA A 53 -1.76 -1.50 12.95
CA ALA A 53 -2.75 -2.49 13.40
C ALA A 53 -2.09 -3.76 13.97
N VAL A 54 -0.94 -4.18 13.44
CA VAL A 54 -0.13 -5.27 14.02
C VAL A 54 0.46 -4.82 15.36
N ASP A 55 1.15 -3.66 15.40
CA ASP A 55 1.87 -3.16 16.58
C ASP A 55 0.94 -2.87 17.77
N GLN A 56 -0.24 -2.29 17.50
CA GLN A 56 -1.23 -1.97 18.52
C GLN A 56 -2.13 -3.17 18.89
N GLY A 57 -1.97 -4.32 18.23
CA GLY A 57 -2.72 -5.54 18.52
C GLY A 57 -4.16 -5.51 17.99
N PHE A 58 -4.56 -4.59 17.13
CA PHE A 58 -5.93 -4.49 16.62
C PHE A 58 -6.37 -5.74 15.85
N TYR A 59 -5.47 -6.39 15.13
CA TYR A 59 -5.77 -7.67 14.49
C TYR A 59 -5.98 -8.79 15.52
N ASN A 60 -5.17 -8.80 16.59
CA ASN A 60 -5.32 -9.80 17.65
C ASN A 60 -6.65 -9.66 18.39
N ASP A 61 -7.14 -8.43 18.58
CA ASP A 61 -8.45 -8.16 19.17
C ASP A 61 -9.57 -8.78 18.32
N GLU A 62 -9.40 -8.81 17.01
CA GLU A 62 -10.32 -9.45 16.05
C GLU A 62 -10.07 -10.97 15.89
N GLY A 63 -9.04 -11.54 16.54
CA GLY A 63 -8.72 -12.97 16.47
C GLY A 63 -7.83 -13.35 15.32
N LEU A 64 -7.08 -12.40 14.78
CA LEU A 64 -6.17 -12.60 13.66
C LEU A 64 -4.72 -12.43 14.09
N GLU A 65 -3.83 -13.30 13.59
CA GLU A 65 -2.38 -13.14 13.67
C GLU A 65 -1.86 -12.78 12.27
N VAL A 66 -1.74 -11.48 12.00
CA VAL A 66 -1.41 -11.00 10.66
C VAL A 66 0.10 -10.90 10.47
N THR A 67 0.60 -11.61 9.46
CA THR A 67 1.96 -11.47 8.94
C THR A 67 1.93 -10.61 7.67
N ILE A 68 2.60 -9.45 7.70
CA ILE A 68 2.72 -8.57 6.55
C ILE A 68 3.89 -9.04 5.69
N LYS A 69 3.63 -9.30 4.40
CA LYS A 69 4.63 -9.60 3.38
C LYS A 69 4.90 -8.33 2.57
N GLU A 70 6.13 -7.89 2.56
CA GLU A 70 6.55 -6.73 1.77
C GLU A 70 6.43 -7.01 0.28
N GLY A 71 6.07 -5.98 -0.48
CA GLY A 71 6.06 -6.01 -1.94
C GLY A 71 7.39 -5.54 -2.54
N ALA A 72 7.47 -5.54 -3.85
CA ALA A 72 8.58 -5.01 -4.64
C ALA A 72 8.09 -4.61 -6.04
N VAL A 73 8.95 -4.00 -6.85
CA VAL A 73 8.61 -3.58 -8.23
C VAL A 73 8.13 -4.75 -9.09
N ASP A 74 8.76 -5.91 -8.94
CA ASP A 74 8.51 -7.14 -9.71
C ASP A 74 7.54 -8.11 -9.04
N ILE A 75 7.05 -7.81 -7.82
CA ILE A 75 6.03 -8.61 -7.15
C ILE A 75 4.64 -8.14 -7.59
N VAL A 76 3.86 -9.07 -8.14
CA VAL A 76 2.46 -8.85 -8.57
C VAL A 76 1.52 -9.39 -7.48
N PRO A 77 1.03 -8.56 -6.54
CA PRO A 77 0.34 -9.02 -5.34
C PRO A 77 -0.95 -9.79 -5.63
N GLN A 78 -1.68 -9.44 -6.67
CA GLN A 78 -2.89 -10.17 -7.07
C GLN A 78 -2.58 -11.59 -7.58
N GLN A 79 -1.39 -11.83 -8.13
CA GLN A 79 -0.96 -13.19 -8.51
C GLN A 79 -0.51 -13.99 -7.28
N VAL A 80 0.18 -13.35 -6.32
CA VAL A 80 0.52 -13.96 -5.02
C VAL A 80 -0.76 -14.40 -4.30
N LEU A 81 -1.79 -13.54 -4.30
CA LEU A 81 -3.10 -13.85 -3.73
C LEU A 81 -3.78 -15.00 -4.49
N ALA A 82 -3.90 -14.91 -5.80
CA ALA A 82 -4.59 -15.91 -6.62
C ALA A 82 -3.94 -17.32 -6.53
N SER A 83 -2.62 -17.37 -6.34
CA SER A 83 -1.89 -18.62 -6.15
C SER A 83 -2.00 -19.20 -4.73
N GLY A 84 -2.66 -18.51 -3.79
CA GLY A 84 -2.81 -18.94 -2.39
C GLY A 84 -1.55 -18.76 -1.54
N GLN A 85 -0.56 -18.01 -2.01
CA GLN A 85 0.65 -17.70 -1.25
C GLN A 85 0.45 -16.58 -0.21
N ALA A 86 -0.68 -15.87 -0.28
CA ALA A 86 -1.19 -14.95 0.73
C ALA A 86 -2.71 -15.13 0.84
N ASP A 87 -3.27 -14.74 1.98
CA ASP A 87 -4.71 -14.79 2.25
C ASP A 87 -5.41 -13.53 1.75
N PHE A 88 -4.72 -12.40 1.88
CA PHE A 88 -5.13 -11.09 1.39
C PHE A 88 -3.99 -10.41 0.66
N ALA A 89 -4.33 -9.47 -0.22
CA ALA A 89 -3.33 -8.63 -0.88
C ALA A 89 -3.82 -7.19 -1.01
N VAL A 90 -2.90 -6.24 -0.91
CA VAL A 90 -3.12 -4.86 -1.33
C VAL A 90 -2.74 -4.76 -2.79
N SER A 91 -3.64 -4.25 -3.62
CA SER A 91 -3.39 -4.02 -5.05
C SER A 91 -4.25 -2.89 -5.59
N TRP A 92 -3.75 -2.19 -6.60
CA TRP A 92 -4.53 -1.18 -7.32
C TRP A 92 -5.65 -1.84 -8.11
N VAL A 93 -6.81 -1.17 -8.14
CA VAL A 93 -8.01 -1.70 -8.79
C VAL A 93 -7.77 -2.04 -10.26
N PRO A 94 -7.16 -1.17 -11.11
CA PRO A 94 -7.01 -1.49 -12.54
C PRO A 94 -6.17 -2.75 -12.78
N LYS A 95 -5.06 -2.93 -12.07
CA LYS A 95 -4.22 -4.11 -12.25
C LYS A 95 -4.89 -5.40 -11.72
N ALA A 96 -5.68 -5.31 -10.66
CA ALA A 96 -6.46 -6.43 -10.16
C ALA A 96 -7.60 -6.81 -11.13
N LEU A 97 -8.23 -5.83 -11.78
CA LEU A 97 -9.25 -6.09 -12.81
C LEU A 97 -8.66 -6.80 -14.03
N VAL A 98 -7.46 -6.40 -14.50
CA VAL A 98 -6.77 -7.14 -15.58
C VAL A 98 -6.51 -8.59 -15.18
N SER A 99 -6.01 -8.82 -13.95
CA SER A 99 -5.82 -10.20 -13.46
C SER A 99 -7.13 -10.99 -13.38
N ARG A 100 -8.26 -10.34 -13.03
CA ARG A 100 -9.58 -10.98 -13.06
C ARG A 100 -10.01 -11.34 -14.49
N GLU A 101 -9.78 -10.48 -15.46
CA GLU A 101 -10.05 -10.76 -16.88
C GLU A 101 -9.22 -11.95 -17.38
N GLU A 102 -8.03 -12.14 -16.83
CA GLU A 102 -7.13 -13.29 -17.08
C GLU A 102 -7.54 -14.54 -16.28
N GLY A 103 -8.57 -14.47 -15.44
CA GLY A 103 -9.14 -15.60 -14.71
C GLY A 103 -8.76 -15.69 -13.23
N ALA A 104 -8.10 -14.70 -12.64
CA ALA A 104 -7.87 -14.67 -11.20
C ALA A 104 -9.18 -14.48 -10.42
N ALA A 105 -9.56 -15.48 -9.63
CA ALA A 105 -10.77 -15.47 -8.79
C ALA A 105 -10.51 -14.67 -7.49
N ILE A 106 -10.42 -13.35 -7.60
CA ILE A 106 -10.19 -12.43 -6.49
C ILE A 106 -11.28 -11.34 -6.44
N VAL A 107 -11.58 -10.84 -5.26
CA VAL A 107 -12.64 -9.84 -5.02
C VAL A 107 -12.10 -8.70 -4.16
N ASN A 108 -12.51 -7.46 -4.47
CA ASN A 108 -12.24 -6.29 -3.63
C ASN A 108 -13.13 -6.33 -2.38
N ILE A 109 -12.53 -6.40 -1.20
CA ILE A 109 -13.25 -6.43 0.09
C ILE A 109 -13.18 -5.11 0.85
N ALA A 110 -12.20 -4.24 0.53
CA ALA A 110 -12.08 -2.92 1.14
C ALA A 110 -11.34 -1.95 0.22
N GLN A 111 -11.99 -0.85 -0.15
CA GLN A 111 -11.39 0.23 -0.93
C GLN A 111 -10.78 1.27 0.00
N VAL A 112 -9.48 1.22 0.21
CA VAL A 112 -8.74 2.12 1.11
C VAL A 112 -8.57 3.49 0.48
N PHE A 113 -8.04 3.55 -0.74
CA PHE A 113 -7.88 4.81 -1.47
C PHE A 113 -9.16 5.19 -2.20
N GLN A 114 -9.68 6.40 -1.94
CA GLN A 114 -10.93 6.92 -2.53
C GLN A 114 -10.68 7.80 -3.77
N ARG A 115 -9.41 8.09 -4.07
CA ARG A 115 -8.95 8.85 -5.23
C ARG A 115 -7.50 8.48 -5.56
N SER A 116 -7.06 8.79 -6.79
CA SER A 116 -5.66 8.61 -7.17
C SER A 116 -4.74 9.62 -6.46
N GLY A 117 -3.59 9.14 -6.05
CA GLY A 117 -2.47 9.96 -5.59
C GLY A 117 -1.34 10.07 -6.63
N THR A 118 -1.54 9.52 -7.83
CA THR A 118 -0.51 9.47 -8.87
C THR A 118 -0.36 10.80 -9.58
N LEU A 119 0.88 11.16 -9.78
CA LEU A 119 1.37 12.33 -10.50
C LEU A 119 2.34 11.90 -11.58
N GLU A 120 2.51 12.74 -12.58
CA GLU A 120 3.67 12.74 -13.48
C GLU A 120 4.45 14.01 -13.22
N VAL A 121 5.69 13.88 -12.76
CA VAL A 121 6.54 14.99 -12.31
C VAL A 121 7.64 15.21 -13.33
N SER A 122 7.87 16.46 -13.71
CA SER A 122 8.93 16.89 -14.62
C SER A 122 9.65 18.13 -14.08
N TRP A 123 10.85 18.40 -14.58
CA TRP A 123 11.52 19.64 -14.28
C TRP A 123 10.81 20.81 -14.99
N LYS A 124 10.81 21.98 -14.36
CA LYS A 124 10.21 23.19 -14.91
C LYS A 124 10.76 23.56 -16.29
N ASP A 125 12.06 23.34 -16.49
CA ASP A 125 12.76 23.65 -17.71
C ASP A 125 12.50 22.64 -18.86
N SER A 126 11.90 21.49 -18.60
CA SER A 126 11.49 20.56 -19.67
C SER A 126 10.23 21.00 -20.42
N ASN A 127 9.53 22.03 -19.93
CA ASN A 127 8.33 22.62 -20.54
C ASN A 127 7.19 21.61 -20.77
N ILE A 128 7.09 20.60 -19.91
CA ILE A 128 6.00 19.64 -19.92
C ILE A 128 4.93 20.15 -18.96
N THR A 129 3.81 20.62 -19.49
CA THR A 129 2.72 21.21 -18.70
C THR A 129 1.39 20.45 -18.82
N ARG A 130 1.30 19.57 -19.80
CA ARG A 130 0.11 18.77 -20.12
C ARG A 130 0.52 17.49 -20.86
N PRO A 131 -0.35 16.47 -20.92
CA PRO A 131 -0.01 15.20 -21.56
C PRO A 131 0.44 15.28 -23.01
N GLU A 132 -0.06 16.24 -23.79
CA GLU A 132 0.34 16.45 -25.20
C GLU A 132 1.83 16.80 -25.34
N ASP A 133 2.44 17.38 -24.30
CA ASP A 133 3.85 17.79 -24.30
C ASP A 133 4.81 16.59 -24.14
N TRP A 134 4.31 15.39 -23.87
CA TRP A 134 5.10 14.16 -23.81
C TRP A 134 5.58 13.65 -25.17
N LYS A 135 5.05 14.20 -26.27
CA LYS A 135 5.49 13.80 -27.62
C LYS A 135 6.99 13.99 -27.80
N GLY A 136 7.68 12.90 -28.20
CA GLY A 136 9.13 12.85 -28.37
C GLY A 136 9.94 12.83 -27.06
N LYS A 137 9.28 12.67 -25.91
CA LYS A 137 9.90 12.66 -24.58
C LYS A 137 10.12 11.23 -24.07
N THR A 138 10.99 11.11 -23.06
CA THR A 138 11.13 9.88 -22.25
C THR A 138 10.37 10.05 -20.94
N VAL A 139 9.39 9.21 -20.73
CA VAL A 139 8.49 9.25 -19.56
C VAL A 139 8.66 7.98 -18.71
N GLY A 140 8.95 8.15 -17.45
CA GLY A 140 9.16 7.07 -16.49
C GLY A 140 7.84 6.54 -15.95
N THR A 141 7.76 5.23 -15.75
CA THR A 141 6.66 4.58 -15.03
C THR A 141 7.16 3.33 -14.34
N TRP A 142 6.54 2.89 -13.25
CA TRP A 142 6.93 1.65 -12.56
C TRP A 142 6.63 0.39 -13.36
N GLY A 143 5.71 0.43 -14.34
CA GLY A 143 5.27 -0.74 -15.07
C GLY A 143 4.43 -1.72 -14.22
N TRP A 144 4.29 -2.95 -14.71
CA TRP A 144 3.60 -4.05 -14.01
C TRP A 144 2.16 -3.74 -13.57
N GLY A 145 1.45 -2.93 -14.40
CA GLY A 145 0.08 -2.49 -14.17
C GLY A 145 -0.05 -1.18 -13.36
N ASN A 146 1.05 -0.51 -13.04
CA ASN A 146 1.03 0.81 -12.41
C ASN A 146 0.98 1.96 -13.44
N GLU A 147 1.14 1.65 -14.73
CA GLU A 147 1.18 2.59 -15.86
C GLU A 147 -0.19 2.95 -16.45
N PHE A 148 -1.28 2.33 -16.00
CA PHE A 148 -2.58 2.47 -16.68
C PHE A 148 -3.12 3.91 -16.73
N GLU A 149 -2.92 4.71 -15.67
CA GLU A 149 -3.33 6.12 -15.65
C GLU A 149 -2.53 6.94 -16.67
N LEU A 150 -1.21 6.69 -16.77
CA LEU A 150 -0.31 7.29 -17.73
C LEU A 150 -0.72 6.91 -19.17
N LEU A 151 -0.89 5.62 -19.46
CA LEU A 151 -1.30 5.14 -20.77
C LEU A 151 -2.66 5.71 -21.20
N ALA A 152 -3.60 5.84 -20.26
CA ALA A 152 -4.88 6.47 -20.51
C ALA A 152 -4.73 7.97 -20.84
N ALA A 153 -3.84 8.68 -20.14
CA ALA A 153 -3.57 10.08 -20.39
C ALA A 153 -2.87 10.32 -21.75
N ILE A 154 -1.90 9.48 -22.09
CA ILE A 154 -1.22 9.49 -23.40
C ILE A 154 -2.26 9.34 -24.52
N ARG A 155 -3.12 8.30 -24.46
CA ARG A 155 -4.16 8.06 -25.47
C ARG A 155 -5.19 9.19 -25.52
N LYS A 156 -5.59 9.73 -24.37
CA LYS A 156 -6.51 10.87 -24.27
C LYS A 156 -5.93 12.14 -24.91
N ALA A 157 -4.62 12.33 -24.84
CA ALA A 157 -3.88 13.40 -25.51
C ALA A 157 -3.74 13.18 -27.02
N GLY A 158 -4.24 12.06 -27.55
CA GLY A 158 -4.11 11.71 -28.98
C GLY A 158 -2.74 11.20 -29.37
N LEU A 159 -1.94 10.77 -28.39
CA LEU A 159 -0.61 10.19 -28.61
C LEU A 159 -0.66 8.67 -28.61
N ASP A 160 0.24 8.07 -29.37
CA ASP A 160 0.49 6.63 -29.37
C ASP A 160 1.63 6.31 -28.38
N PRO A 161 1.39 5.51 -27.33
CA PRO A 161 2.41 5.20 -26.35
C PRO A 161 3.61 4.43 -26.91
N ASP A 162 3.44 3.74 -28.04
CA ASP A 162 4.49 2.95 -28.68
C ASP A 162 5.28 3.70 -29.77
N ALA A 163 4.72 4.82 -30.27
CA ALA A 163 5.28 5.56 -31.40
C ALA A 163 5.64 7.02 -31.11
N ASP A 164 4.91 7.69 -30.23
CA ASP A 164 5.05 9.14 -30.04
C ASP A 164 6.00 9.53 -28.89
N LEU A 165 6.35 8.62 -27.99
CA LEU A 165 7.22 8.85 -26.84
C LEU A 165 7.97 7.58 -26.45
N THR A 166 8.95 7.70 -25.54
CA THR A 166 9.64 6.55 -24.96
C THR A 166 9.14 6.33 -23.54
N ILE A 167 8.59 5.16 -23.25
CA ILE A 167 8.23 4.78 -21.89
C ILE A 167 9.40 3.99 -21.30
N LEU A 168 9.93 4.44 -20.16
CA LEU A 168 11.03 3.81 -19.44
C LEU A 168 10.56 3.31 -18.09
N GLN A 169 10.88 2.05 -17.78
CA GLN A 169 10.58 1.51 -16.44
C GLN A 169 11.49 2.16 -15.40
N GLN A 170 10.89 2.80 -14.39
CA GLN A 170 11.60 3.44 -13.29
C GLN A 170 11.67 2.52 -12.06
N PRO A 171 12.70 2.70 -11.19
CA PRO A 171 12.79 2.05 -9.88
C PRO A 171 11.77 2.63 -8.89
N PHE A 172 11.88 2.23 -7.62
CA PHE A 172 11.03 2.73 -6.53
C PHE A 172 11.41 4.13 -6.01
N ASP A 173 12.45 4.74 -6.56
CA ASP A 173 12.92 6.07 -6.21
C ASP A 173 12.88 7.04 -7.43
N MET A 174 13.27 8.28 -7.21
CA MET A 174 13.25 9.33 -8.23
C MET A 174 14.61 9.55 -8.91
N SER A 175 15.53 8.58 -8.81
CA SER A 175 16.91 8.72 -9.37
C SER A 175 16.91 9.06 -10.85
N LEU A 176 16.04 8.45 -11.66
CA LEU A 176 15.98 8.74 -13.11
C LEU A 176 15.61 10.21 -13.39
N LEU A 177 14.68 10.79 -12.64
CA LEU A 177 14.32 12.20 -12.77
C LEU A 177 15.44 13.11 -12.27
N LEU A 178 15.98 12.80 -11.09
CA LEU A 178 17.05 13.58 -10.45
C LEU A 178 18.32 13.60 -11.32
N ASN A 179 18.65 12.50 -11.97
CA ASN A 179 19.77 12.37 -12.90
C ASN A 179 19.45 12.90 -14.31
N ARG A 180 18.22 13.37 -14.58
CA ARG A 180 17.74 13.81 -15.89
C ARG A 180 17.83 12.73 -16.99
N GLU A 181 17.66 11.46 -16.59
CA GLU A 181 17.62 10.33 -17.51
C GLU A 181 16.23 10.15 -18.15
N VAL A 182 15.19 10.74 -17.52
CA VAL A 182 13.82 10.87 -18.06
C VAL A 182 13.40 12.35 -18.04
N ASP A 183 12.49 12.72 -18.95
CA ASP A 183 11.90 14.06 -19.01
C ASP A 183 10.79 14.23 -17.97
N ALA A 184 10.08 13.15 -17.63
CA ALA A 184 9.06 13.09 -16.60
C ALA A 184 9.10 11.72 -15.91
N ALA A 185 8.66 11.63 -14.67
CA ALA A 185 8.63 10.41 -13.88
C ALA A 185 7.34 10.31 -13.06
N GLN A 186 6.80 9.11 -12.98
CA GLN A 186 5.63 8.80 -12.17
C GLN A 186 5.97 8.94 -10.68
N ALA A 187 5.08 9.54 -9.91
CA ALA A 187 5.27 9.79 -8.49
C ALA A 187 3.95 9.70 -7.73
N MET A 188 4.00 9.23 -6.50
CA MET A 188 2.89 9.36 -5.56
C MET A 188 3.03 10.67 -4.78
N THR A 189 1.90 11.34 -4.55
CA THR A 189 1.85 12.61 -3.79
C THR A 189 2.45 12.50 -2.39
N TYR A 190 2.38 11.32 -1.78
CA TYR A 190 2.78 11.06 -0.40
C TYR A 190 4.16 10.41 -0.25
N ASN A 191 4.87 10.15 -1.34
CA ASN A 191 6.18 9.50 -1.30
C ASN A 191 7.15 10.07 -2.33
N GLU A 192 7.12 9.65 -3.59
CA GLU A 192 8.14 10.00 -4.59
C GLU A 192 8.21 11.50 -4.88
N TYR A 193 7.08 12.20 -4.84
CA TYR A 193 7.08 13.66 -4.97
C TYR A 193 7.88 14.32 -3.81
N ALA A 194 7.71 13.81 -2.60
CA ALA A 194 8.47 14.28 -1.45
C ALA A 194 9.97 13.97 -1.59
N GLN A 195 10.36 12.80 -2.12
CA GLN A 195 11.76 12.46 -2.37
C GLN A 195 12.47 13.49 -3.25
N VAL A 196 11.79 14.04 -4.28
CA VAL A 196 12.36 15.09 -5.11
C VAL A 196 12.57 16.37 -4.31
N LEU A 197 11.60 16.75 -3.46
CA LEU A 197 11.69 17.97 -2.64
C LEU A 197 12.69 17.83 -1.47
N GLU A 198 13.04 16.62 -1.09
CA GLU A 198 14.04 16.31 -0.07
C GLU A 198 15.47 16.15 -0.65
N ALA A 199 15.59 16.13 -1.99
CA ALA A 199 16.87 16.04 -2.65
C ALA A 199 17.55 17.42 -2.74
N GLU A 200 18.88 17.43 -2.63
CA GLU A 200 19.70 18.65 -2.82
C GLU A 200 19.97 18.88 -4.31
N ASN A 201 19.77 20.11 -4.73
CA ASN A 201 20.21 20.57 -6.05
C ASN A 201 21.74 20.67 -6.03
N PRO A 202 22.47 19.91 -6.85
CA PRO A 202 23.95 19.89 -6.84
C PRO A 202 24.59 21.23 -7.23
N ASP A 203 23.87 22.10 -7.94
CA ASP A 203 24.41 23.40 -8.36
C ASP A 203 24.31 24.48 -7.28
N THR A 204 23.29 24.38 -6.40
CA THR A 204 23.02 25.38 -5.37
C THR A 204 23.26 24.92 -3.95
N GLY A 205 23.29 23.59 -3.71
CA GLY A 205 23.37 22.98 -2.38
C GLY A 205 22.09 23.19 -1.54
N GLN A 206 20.97 23.57 -2.17
CA GLN A 206 19.68 23.74 -1.52
C GLN A 206 18.72 22.64 -1.97
N LEU A 207 17.72 22.34 -1.14
CA LEU A 207 16.66 21.40 -1.52
C LEU A 207 15.86 21.96 -2.70
N TYR A 208 15.42 21.06 -3.58
CA TYR A 208 14.50 21.42 -4.64
C TYR A 208 13.16 21.93 -4.06
N GLN A 209 12.56 22.86 -4.77
CA GLN A 209 11.29 23.49 -4.37
C GLN A 209 10.18 23.10 -5.36
N PRO A 210 8.90 23.19 -4.94
CA PRO A 210 7.77 22.94 -5.85
C PRO A 210 7.83 23.78 -7.15
N GLU A 211 8.42 24.96 -7.09
CA GLU A 211 8.57 25.88 -8.22
C GLU A 211 9.58 25.40 -9.27
N ASP A 212 10.48 24.49 -8.91
CA ASP A 212 11.45 23.86 -9.80
C ASP A 212 10.80 22.76 -10.67
N LEU A 213 9.59 22.36 -10.31
CA LEU A 213 8.87 21.22 -10.88
C LEU A 213 7.62 21.68 -11.65
N THR A 214 7.22 20.86 -12.59
CA THR A 214 5.87 20.82 -13.17
C THR A 214 5.24 19.49 -12.82
N VAL A 215 3.99 19.50 -12.37
CA VAL A 215 3.26 18.32 -11.94
C VAL A 215 1.97 18.18 -12.74
N ILE A 216 1.81 17.05 -13.41
CA ILE A 216 0.55 16.63 -14.03
C ILE A 216 -0.14 15.66 -13.07
N ASN A 217 -1.32 16.06 -12.59
CA ASN A 217 -2.15 15.25 -11.71
C ASN A 217 -3.20 14.50 -12.54
N PHE A 218 -3.23 13.17 -12.47
CA PHE A 218 -4.14 12.37 -13.29
C PHE A 218 -5.62 12.60 -12.94
N ASN A 219 -5.94 13.08 -11.73
CA ASN A 219 -7.31 13.53 -11.42
C ASN A 219 -7.73 14.74 -12.28
N ASP A 220 -6.82 15.69 -12.51
CA ASP A 220 -7.09 16.90 -13.29
C ASP A 220 -7.15 16.58 -14.81
N VAL A 221 -6.36 15.60 -15.24
CA VAL A 221 -6.40 15.08 -16.62
C VAL A 221 -7.67 14.25 -16.86
N GLY A 222 -8.28 13.72 -15.80
CA GLY A 222 -9.46 12.87 -15.88
C GLY A 222 -9.17 11.45 -16.37
N THR A 223 -8.02 10.92 -15.98
CA THR A 223 -7.59 9.54 -16.23
C THR A 223 -7.21 8.81 -14.94
N ALA A 224 -7.46 9.45 -13.80
CA ALA A 224 -7.24 8.87 -12.48
C ALA A 224 -8.03 7.57 -12.28
N MET A 225 -7.39 6.60 -11.65
CA MET A 225 -7.97 5.29 -11.32
C MET A 225 -7.87 5.04 -9.81
N LEU A 226 -8.73 4.18 -9.28
CA LEU A 226 -8.67 3.82 -7.87
C LEU A 226 -7.44 2.95 -7.60
N GLN A 227 -6.75 3.29 -6.52
CA GLN A 227 -5.51 2.63 -6.10
C GLN A 227 -5.78 1.66 -4.96
N ASP A 228 -4.90 1.59 -3.99
CA ASP A 228 -4.83 0.57 -2.95
C ASP A 228 -6.20 0.13 -2.41
N ALA A 229 -6.52 -1.11 -2.70
CA ALA A 229 -7.65 -1.84 -2.15
C ALA A 229 -7.15 -3.15 -1.55
N VAL A 230 -7.88 -3.68 -0.59
CA VAL A 230 -7.64 -5.01 -0.03
C VAL A 230 -8.46 -6.02 -0.82
N TRP A 231 -7.79 -7.06 -1.29
CA TRP A 231 -8.35 -8.13 -2.10
C TRP A 231 -8.26 -9.46 -1.35
N ALA A 232 -9.26 -10.31 -1.54
CA ALA A 232 -9.31 -11.69 -1.10
C ALA A 232 -9.57 -12.62 -2.29
N ARG A 233 -9.30 -13.92 -2.15
CA ARG A 233 -9.83 -14.91 -3.09
C ARG A 233 -11.35 -15.05 -2.91
N GLU A 234 -12.05 -15.42 -3.97
CA GLU A 234 -13.51 -15.63 -3.93
C GLU A 234 -13.92 -16.86 -3.13
N ASP A 235 -13.01 -17.79 -2.89
CA ASP A 235 -13.22 -19.04 -2.14
C ASP A 235 -12.78 -18.98 -0.67
N TRP A 236 -12.38 -17.82 -0.20
CA TRP A 236 -11.86 -17.60 1.17
C TRP A 236 -12.94 -17.54 2.23
#